data_878bca5ecef56e422ce64d457ca625fb
#
_entry.id   878bca5ecef56e422ce64d457ca625fb
#
_cell.length_a   1.000
_cell.length_b   1.000
_cell.length_c   1.000
_cell.angle_alpha   90.00
_cell.angle_beta   90.00
_cell.angle_gamma   90.00
#
_symmetry.space_group_name_H-M   'P 1'
#
loop_
_entity.id
_entity.type
_entity.pdbx_description
1 polymer ?
#
loop_
_entity_poly.entity_id
_entity_poly.type
_entity_poly.pdbx_seq_one_letter_code
_entity_poly.pdbx_strand_id
1 'polypeptide(L)'
;QITAASTLALVFFCLSGLYLRWPRQALNWRAWLTLDWAKKGRAFNWDLHAVAGTWCLAFYLCASLTGLYWSYGWYRDGMTQLLSDAPAGQQGGKPGERRGRPGDAPQGPPPSVDYHALWSSLQSAAGPQLVAWNLRLPPVAGQPATVFYLLKDAEHPRALNQLTLDPLSGQVQRHERYADKPFGAQLLASVYALHVGEYFGLVGRILMALASLSMPLFAITGWLLYLDRRRKKRAIKQARGALSTSAEGQHWLVGFASQSGLAEQLAWRTAGQLQAAGIAVQVQPLARVDAQALRQA
;
A
#
# COMPACT_ATOMS: atom_id res chain seq x y z
N GLN A 1 -3.52 0.80 -16.04
CA GLN A 1 -4.68 0.18 -15.35
C GLN A 1 -4.24 -0.92 -14.37
N ILE A 2 -3.31 -1.83 -14.75
CA ILE A 2 -2.84 -2.91 -13.86
C ILE A 2 -2.24 -2.35 -12.56
N THR A 3 -1.34 -1.38 -12.65
CA THR A 3 -0.71 -0.74 -11.48
C THR A 3 -1.75 -0.12 -10.54
N ALA A 4 -2.76 0.56 -11.10
CA ALA A 4 -3.83 1.18 -10.34
C ALA A 4 -4.66 0.14 -9.55
N ALA A 5 -5.02 -0.97 -10.20
CA ALA A 5 -5.73 -2.07 -9.54
C ALA A 5 -4.88 -2.74 -8.45
N SER A 6 -3.57 -2.95 -8.72
CA SER A 6 -2.63 -3.50 -7.75
C SER A 6 -2.47 -2.61 -6.52
N THR A 7 -2.47 -1.28 -6.70
CA THR A 7 -2.39 -0.31 -5.60
C THR A 7 -3.63 -0.41 -4.69
N LEU A 8 -4.83 -0.47 -5.27
CA LEU A 8 -6.08 -0.67 -4.49
C LEU A 8 -6.06 -2.02 -3.74
N ALA A 9 -5.61 -3.08 -4.41
CA ALA A 9 -5.47 -4.39 -3.78
C ALA A 9 -4.49 -4.35 -2.60
N LEU A 10 -3.37 -3.62 -2.72
CA LEU A 10 -2.40 -3.47 -1.64
C LEU A 10 -3.01 -2.73 -0.44
N VAL A 11 -3.76 -1.64 -0.66
CA VAL A 11 -4.50 -0.95 0.42
C VAL A 11 -5.45 -1.93 1.12
N PHE A 12 -6.23 -2.68 0.35
CA PHE A 12 -7.15 -3.68 0.89
C PHE A 12 -6.41 -4.74 1.72
N PHE A 13 -5.29 -5.26 1.24
CA PHE A 13 -4.48 -6.24 1.99
C PHE A 13 -3.87 -5.65 3.26
N CYS A 14 -3.40 -4.42 3.24
CA CYS A 14 -2.89 -3.73 4.42
C CYS A 14 -3.98 -3.59 5.50
N LEU A 15 -5.16 -3.10 5.14
CA LEU A 15 -6.26 -2.88 6.07
C LEU A 15 -6.84 -4.20 6.59
N SER A 16 -7.07 -5.17 5.70
CA SER A 16 -7.56 -6.50 6.09
C SER A 16 -6.53 -7.26 6.93
N GLY A 17 -5.23 -7.15 6.61
CA GLY A 17 -4.15 -7.73 7.40
C GLY A 17 -4.08 -7.15 8.81
N LEU A 18 -4.20 -5.83 8.94
CA LEU A 18 -4.28 -5.14 10.22
C LEU A 18 -5.47 -5.63 11.05
N TYR A 19 -6.66 -5.72 10.44
CA TYR A 19 -7.87 -6.22 11.09
C TYR A 19 -7.71 -7.67 11.56
N LEU A 20 -7.19 -8.56 10.73
CA LEU A 20 -7.00 -9.98 11.06
C LEU A 20 -5.94 -10.22 12.12
N ARG A 21 -4.96 -9.33 12.22
CA ARG A 21 -3.90 -9.42 13.24
C ARG A 21 -4.28 -8.75 14.55
N TRP A 22 -5.35 -7.98 14.62
CA TRP A 22 -5.66 -7.18 15.80
C TRP A 22 -5.55 -7.99 17.09
N PRO A 23 -4.59 -7.68 17.99
CA PRO A 23 -4.37 -8.46 19.20
C PRO A 23 -5.43 -8.16 20.25
N ARG A 24 -5.70 -9.12 21.12
CA ARG A 24 -6.63 -8.92 22.24
C ARG A 24 -6.23 -7.76 23.18
N GLN A 25 -4.92 -7.52 23.30
CA GLN A 25 -4.34 -6.41 24.05
C GLN A 25 -3.69 -5.43 23.05
N ALA A 26 -4.50 -4.54 22.48
CA ALA A 26 -4.06 -3.61 21.42
C ALA A 26 -2.92 -2.66 21.86
N LEU A 27 -2.84 -2.31 23.14
CA LEU A 27 -1.81 -1.43 23.70
C LEU A 27 -0.48 -2.15 23.97
N ASN A 28 -0.43 -3.47 23.87
CA ASN A 28 0.80 -4.23 24.07
C ASN A 28 1.65 -4.19 22.77
N TRP A 29 2.58 -3.23 22.69
CA TRP A 29 3.48 -3.06 21.53
C TRP A 29 4.32 -4.30 21.20
N ARG A 30 4.66 -5.13 22.22
CA ARG A 30 5.39 -6.38 21.99
C ARG A 30 4.58 -7.39 21.19
N ALA A 31 3.27 -7.45 21.39
CA ALA A 31 2.39 -8.31 20.59
C ALA A 31 2.36 -7.92 19.11
N TRP A 32 2.65 -6.65 18.78
CA TRP A 32 2.70 -6.15 17.41
C TRP A 32 4.05 -6.34 16.73
N LEU A 33 5.15 -6.13 17.46
CA LEU A 33 6.47 -5.88 16.87
C LEU A 33 7.49 -6.99 17.14
N THR A 34 7.21 -7.96 18.05
CA THR A 34 8.18 -9.01 18.39
C THR A 34 7.87 -10.32 17.67
N LEU A 35 8.91 -10.88 17.03
CA LEU A 35 8.87 -12.20 16.41
C LEU A 35 9.27 -13.26 17.43
N ASP A 36 8.47 -14.32 17.53
CA ASP A 36 8.77 -15.45 18.40
C ASP A 36 9.57 -16.51 17.63
N TRP A 37 10.87 -16.54 17.88
CA TRP A 37 11.83 -17.46 17.25
C TRP A 37 11.69 -18.91 17.72
N ALA A 38 10.99 -19.15 18.83
CA ALA A 38 10.74 -20.52 19.34
C ALA A 38 9.67 -21.25 18.51
N LYS A 39 8.81 -20.53 17.80
CA LYS A 39 7.81 -21.10 16.91
C LYS A 39 8.47 -21.81 15.73
N LYS A 40 7.82 -22.86 15.21
CA LYS A 40 8.31 -23.62 14.06
C LYS A 40 7.18 -23.83 13.04
N GLY A 41 7.59 -24.11 11.80
CA GLY A 41 6.68 -24.45 10.71
C GLY A 41 5.61 -23.35 10.45
N ARG A 42 4.35 -23.74 10.37
CA ARG A 42 3.25 -22.84 10.07
C ARG A 42 3.10 -21.70 11.07
N ALA A 43 3.29 -21.97 12.36
CA ALA A 43 3.15 -20.97 13.40
C ALA A 43 4.22 -19.87 13.27
N PHE A 44 5.44 -20.26 12.91
CA PHE A 44 6.53 -19.34 12.60
C PHE A 44 6.23 -18.52 11.34
N ASN A 45 5.81 -19.16 10.24
CA ASN A 45 5.48 -18.47 8.99
C ASN A 45 4.35 -17.45 9.19
N TRP A 46 3.34 -17.79 9.98
CA TRP A 46 2.25 -16.86 10.31
C TRP A 46 2.75 -15.66 11.11
N ASP A 47 3.56 -15.92 12.14
CA ASP A 47 4.14 -14.89 13.00
C ASP A 47 5.07 -13.97 12.22
N LEU A 48 5.95 -14.55 11.40
CA LEU A 48 6.85 -13.79 10.51
C LEU A 48 6.06 -12.90 9.54
N HIS A 49 5.06 -13.46 8.85
CA HIS A 49 4.20 -12.70 7.94
C HIS A 49 3.51 -11.53 8.65
N ALA A 50 2.98 -11.80 9.83
CA ALA A 50 2.19 -10.83 10.59
C ALA A 50 3.07 -9.73 11.24
N VAL A 51 4.22 -10.09 11.82
CA VAL A 51 5.15 -9.12 12.45
C VAL A 51 5.84 -8.27 11.39
N ALA A 52 6.42 -8.89 10.36
CA ALA A 52 7.02 -8.17 9.25
C ALA A 52 5.99 -7.27 8.54
N GLY A 53 4.74 -7.76 8.37
CA GLY A 53 3.62 -6.97 7.85
C GLY A 53 3.32 -5.74 8.69
N THR A 54 3.40 -5.84 10.01
CA THR A 54 3.23 -4.68 10.90
C THR A 54 4.37 -3.68 10.73
N TRP A 55 5.63 -4.11 10.61
CA TRP A 55 6.76 -3.22 10.37
C TRP A 55 6.68 -2.48 9.03
N CYS A 56 6.21 -3.17 7.99
CA CYS A 56 6.10 -2.58 6.66
C CYS A 56 4.79 -1.82 6.42
N LEU A 57 3.81 -1.92 7.33
CA LEU A 57 2.44 -1.40 7.13
C LEU A 57 2.41 0.09 6.77
N ALA A 58 3.13 0.91 7.56
CA ALA A 58 3.17 2.36 7.32
C ALA A 58 3.77 2.71 5.97
N PHE A 59 4.84 2.00 5.56
CA PHE A 59 5.50 2.20 4.28
C PHE A 59 4.60 1.79 3.10
N TYR A 60 3.92 0.65 3.21
CA TYR A 60 2.99 0.18 2.17
C TYR A 60 1.76 1.07 2.05
N LEU A 61 1.20 1.54 3.15
CA LEU A 61 0.10 2.49 3.12
C LEU A 61 0.55 3.83 2.53
N CYS A 62 1.72 4.35 2.94
CA CYS A 62 2.28 5.57 2.37
C CYS A 62 2.49 5.43 0.86
N ALA A 63 3.17 4.36 0.41
CA ALA A 63 3.41 4.10 -1.01
C ALA A 63 2.11 3.90 -1.80
N SER A 64 1.12 3.21 -1.22
CA SER A 64 -0.17 2.98 -1.87
C SER A 64 -0.99 4.26 -1.98
N LEU A 65 -1.16 5.02 -0.90
CA LEU A 65 -1.94 6.25 -0.89
C LEU A 65 -1.32 7.31 -1.82
N THR A 66 0.00 7.44 -1.81
CA THR A 66 0.71 8.31 -2.75
C THR A 66 0.63 7.79 -4.19
N GLY A 67 0.67 6.47 -4.40
CA GLY A 67 0.49 5.83 -5.72
C GLY A 67 -0.90 6.05 -6.32
N LEU A 68 -1.95 6.04 -5.49
CA LEU A 68 -3.32 6.36 -5.91
C LEU A 68 -3.43 7.79 -6.48
N TYR A 69 -2.65 8.73 -5.98
CA TYR A 69 -2.63 10.13 -6.43
C TYR A 69 -2.32 10.25 -7.94
N TRP A 70 -1.45 9.38 -8.48
CA TRP A 70 -1.16 9.37 -9.91
C TRP A 70 -2.08 8.43 -10.69
N SER A 71 -2.64 7.43 -10.03
CA SER A 71 -3.43 6.39 -10.69
C SER A 71 -4.87 6.80 -10.97
N TYR A 72 -5.45 7.63 -10.09
CA TYR A 72 -6.88 7.99 -10.14
C TYR A 72 -7.12 9.50 -10.05
N GLY A 73 -7.74 10.07 -11.08
CA GLY A 73 -8.08 11.50 -11.13
C GLY A 73 -8.97 11.92 -9.96
N TRP A 74 -10.04 11.16 -9.69
CA TRP A 74 -10.96 11.44 -8.58
C TRP A 74 -10.27 11.49 -7.21
N TYR A 75 -9.28 10.60 -6.97
CA TYR A 75 -8.54 10.58 -5.72
C TYR A 75 -7.62 11.80 -5.60
N ARG A 76 -6.90 12.12 -6.68
CA ARG A 76 -6.06 13.32 -6.75
C ARG A 76 -6.86 14.58 -6.52
N ASP A 77 -8.01 14.71 -7.21
CA ASP A 77 -8.86 15.91 -7.13
C ASP A 77 -9.44 16.03 -5.70
N GLY A 78 -9.88 14.92 -5.09
CA GLY A 78 -10.34 14.91 -3.70
C GLY A 78 -9.23 15.26 -2.70
N MET A 79 -8.01 14.73 -2.87
CA MET A 79 -6.86 15.09 -2.03
C MET A 79 -6.48 16.56 -2.19
N THR A 80 -6.55 17.08 -3.42
CA THR A 80 -6.27 18.49 -3.68
C THR A 80 -7.32 19.40 -3.03
N GLN A 81 -8.59 19.06 -3.10
CA GLN A 81 -9.66 19.80 -2.42
C GLN A 81 -9.53 19.76 -0.90
N LEU A 82 -9.11 18.62 -0.34
CA LEU A 82 -8.97 18.45 1.10
C LEU A 82 -7.76 19.21 1.67
N LEU A 83 -6.66 19.27 0.92
CA LEU A 83 -5.37 19.76 1.39
C LEU A 83 -5.00 21.15 0.87
N SER A 84 -5.69 21.68 -0.11
CA SER A 84 -5.47 23.04 -0.60
C SER A 84 -6.77 23.80 -0.61
N ASP A 85 -6.74 25.05 -0.10
CA ASP A 85 -7.86 26.00 -0.18
C ASP A 85 -8.06 26.55 -1.62
N ALA A 86 -7.31 26.06 -2.59
CA ALA A 86 -7.38 26.49 -3.98
C ALA A 86 -8.56 25.83 -4.70
N PRO A 87 -9.36 26.59 -5.47
CA PRO A 87 -10.45 26.01 -6.26
C PRO A 87 -9.91 24.94 -7.23
N ALA A 88 -10.61 23.82 -7.30
CA ALA A 88 -10.30 22.71 -8.18
C ALA A 88 -10.19 23.20 -9.65
N GLY A 89 -8.98 23.26 -10.18
CA GLY A 89 -8.71 23.68 -11.56
C GLY A 89 -7.50 24.58 -11.76
N GLN A 90 -6.97 25.21 -10.71
CA GLN A 90 -5.82 26.14 -10.86
C GLN A 90 -4.46 25.53 -10.53
N GLN A 91 -4.39 24.32 -9.99
CA GLN A 91 -3.11 23.68 -9.67
C GLN A 91 -2.73 22.65 -10.72
N GLY A 92 -1.66 22.98 -11.42
CA GLY A 92 -0.78 22.06 -12.15
C GLY A 92 -1.48 21.14 -13.14
N GLY A 93 -1.40 21.51 -14.41
CA GLY A 93 -1.70 20.55 -15.49
C GLY A 93 -1.07 19.19 -15.20
N LYS A 94 -1.83 18.12 -15.40
CA LYS A 94 -1.45 16.71 -15.21
C LYS A 94 0.02 16.47 -15.60
N PRO A 95 0.88 15.96 -14.70
CA PRO A 95 2.19 15.49 -15.09
C PRO A 95 1.99 14.25 -15.97
N GLY A 96 1.90 14.42 -17.28
CA GLY A 96 1.72 13.33 -18.25
C GLY A 96 0.65 13.52 -19.30
N GLU A 97 -0.28 14.45 -19.15
CA GLU A 97 -1.39 14.61 -20.13
C GLU A 97 -1.09 15.52 -21.33
N ARG A 98 0.13 16.04 -21.40
CA ARG A 98 0.64 16.71 -22.64
C ARG A 98 1.75 15.92 -23.34
N ARG A 99 1.58 14.62 -23.47
CA ARG A 99 1.99 14.01 -24.74
C ARG A 99 0.84 14.25 -25.69
N GLY A 100 0.89 15.40 -26.38
CA GLY A 100 0.04 15.65 -27.54
C GLY A 100 0.05 14.41 -28.41
N ARG A 101 -1.07 14.00 -28.94
CA ARG A 101 -1.11 13.02 -30.03
C ARG A 101 -0.06 13.44 -31.08
N PRO A 102 0.62 12.48 -31.75
CA PRO A 102 1.43 12.82 -32.91
C PRO A 102 0.53 13.51 -33.94
N GLY A 103 0.56 14.83 -33.98
CA GLY A 103 -0.35 15.66 -34.79
C GLY A 103 -0.68 17.01 -34.15
N ASP A 104 -0.66 17.15 -32.83
CA ASP A 104 -0.84 18.42 -32.10
C ASP A 104 0.50 19.16 -31.94
N ALA A 105 1.25 19.34 -33.00
CA ALA A 105 2.36 20.26 -33.00
C ALA A 105 1.80 21.69 -32.77
N PRO A 106 2.39 22.50 -31.88
CA PRO A 106 1.98 23.89 -31.70
C PRO A 106 2.08 24.62 -33.05
N GLN A 107 0.95 25.04 -33.59
CA GLN A 107 0.91 25.83 -34.83
C GLN A 107 1.25 27.27 -34.47
N GLY A 108 2.52 27.61 -34.46
CA GLY A 108 3.00 28.96 -34.22
C GLY A 108 4.52 29.04 -34.37
N PRO A 109 5.07 30.26 -34.60
CA PRO A 109 6.52 30.41 -34.59
C PRO A 109 7.07 29.97 -33.22
N PRO A 110 8.28 29.40 -33.19
CA PRO A 110 8.92 29.04 -31.91
C PRO A 110 9.01 30.30 -31.04
N PRO A 111 8.77 30.17 -29.72
CA PRO A 111 8.87 31.32 -28.83
C PRO A 111 10.30 31.85 -28.87
N SER A 112 10.44 33.17 -29.10
CA SER A 112 11.71 33.85 -28.89
C SER A 112 11.98 33.88 -27.38
N VAL A 113 13.18 33.48 -26.95
CA VAL A 113 13.56 33.36 -25.55
C VAL A 113 14.90 34.02 -25.33
N ASP A 114 14.96 34.94 -24.39
CA ASP A 114 16.21 35.49 -23.88
C ASP A 114 16.68 34.70 -22.66
N TYR A 115 17.55 33.70 -22.92
CA TYR A 115 18.08 32.84 -21.84
C TYR A 115 18.94 33.61 -20.84
N HIS A 116 19.58 34.73 -21.26
CA HIS A 116 20.39 35.52 -20.35
C HIS A 116 19.50 36.31 -19.38
N ALA A 117 18.41 36.88 -19.87
CA ALA A 117 17.43 37.54 -19.01
C ALA A 117 16.77 36.58 -18.03
N LEU A 118 16.39 35.38 -18.46
CA LEU A 118 15.83 34.33 -17.58
C LEU A 118 16.83 33.89 -16.51
N TRP A 119 18.11 33.71 -16.90
CA TRP A 119 19.17 33.33 -15.97
C TRP A 119 19.46 34.38 -14.92
N SER A 120 19.57 35.67 -15.32
CA SER A 120 19.79 36.79 -14.37
C SER A 120 18.67 36.92 -13.36
N SER A 121 17.42 36.74 -13.80
CA SER A 121 16.25 36.74 -12.89
C SER A 121 16.26 35.56 -11.92
N LEU A 122 16.64 34.34 -12.40
CA LEU A 122 16.80 33.19 -11.54
C LEU A 122 17.93 33.41 -10.50
N GLN A 123 19.08 33.93 -10.92
CA GLN A 123 20.19 34.24 -10.00
C GLN A 123 19.78 35.27 -8.94
N SER A 124 19.06 36.32 -9.32
CA SER A 124 18.56 37.32 -8.40
C SER A 124 17.59 36.74 -7.37
N ALA A 125 16.76 35.77 -7.78
CA ALA A 125 15.75 35.14 -6.91
C ALA A 125 16.33 34.08 -5.99
N ALA A 126 17.27 33.25 -6.49
CA ALA A 126 17.85 32.09 -5.79
C ALA A 126 19.14 32.44 -5.02
N GLY A 127 19.88 33.43 -5.51
CA GLY A 127 21.18 33.81 -4.93
C GLY A 127 22.22 32.68 -4.98
N PRO A 128 23.21 32.71 -4.07
CA PRO A 128 24.30 31.72 -4.06
C PRO A 128 23.87 30.34 -3.52
N GLN A 129 22.64 30.21 -3.07
CA GLN A 129 22.10 28.96 -2.53
C GLN A 129 21.50 28.04 -3.61
N LEU A 130 21.55 28.43 -4.88
CA LEU A 130 21.02 27.65 -5.99
C LEU A 130 21.82 26.33 -6.16
N VAL A 131 21.13 25.18 -6.08
CA VAL A 131 21.71 23.84 -6.26
C VAL A 131 21.33 23.24 -7.60
N ALA A 132 20.07 23.35 -7.97
CA ALA A 132 19.54 22.76 -9.19
C ALA A 132 18.40 23.62 -9.73
N TRP A 133 18.20 23.58 -11.04
CA TRP A 133 17.07 24.24 -11.67
C TRP A 133 16.64 23.52 -12.94
N ASN A 134 15.41 23.77 -13.35
CA ASN A 134 14.79 23.23 -14.56
C ASN A 134 13.94 24.31 -15.21
N LEU A 135 14.22 24.62 -16.46
CA LEU A 135 13.44 25.57 -17.26
C LEU A 135 12.43 24.83 -18.11
N ARG A 136 11.17 25.21 -18.00
CA ARG A 136 10.10 24.81 -18.90
C ARG A 136 9.73 25.96 -19.80
N LEU A 137 10.01 25.81 -21.07
CA LEU A 137 9.61 26.79 -22.07
C LEU A 137 8.12 26.60 -22.42
N PRO A 138 7.41 27.70 -22.72
CA PRO A 138 6.03 27.61 -23.16
C PRO A 138 5.94 26.93 -24.53
N PRO A 139 4.88 26.17 -24.82
CA PRO A 139 4.67 25.54 -26.11
C PRO A 139 4.32 26.52 -27.22
N VAL A 140 3.84 27.71 -26.87
CA VAL A 140 3.36 28.77 -27.79
C VAL A 140 4.00 30.11 -27.42
N ALA A 141 4.35 30.91 -28.42
CA ALA A 141 4.84 32.30 -28.20
C ALA A 141 3.85 33.14 -27.40
N GLY A 142 4.37 34.02 -26.54
CA GLY A 142 3.56 34.90 -25.69
C GLY A 142 3.06 34.27 -24.37
N GLN A 143 3.31 32.96 -24.13
CA GLN A 143 3.06 32.38 -22.83
C GLN A 143 4.30 32.49 -21.92
N PRO A 144 4.13 32.53 -20.59
CA PRO A 144 5.25 32.64 -19.66
C PRO A 144 6.09 31.36 -19.61
N ALA A 145 7.38 31.53 -19.39
CA ALA A 145 8.30 30.44 -19.04
C ALA A 145 8.21 30.13 -17.54
N THR A 146 8.43 28.88 -17.18
CA THR A 146 8.43 28.45 -15.79
C THR A 146 9.79 27.87 -15.41
N VAL A 147 10.41 28.39 -14.35
CA VAL A 147 11.64 27.87 -13.78
C VAL A 147 11.34 27.24 -12.44
N PHE A 148 11.65 25.96 -12.31
CA PHE A 148 11.68 25.27 -11.02
C PHE A 148 13.12 25.26 -10.52
N TYR A 149 13.32 25.62 -9.26
CA TYR A 149 14.67 25.63 -8.70
C TYR A 149 14.70 25.13 -7.26
N LEU A 150 15.86 24.58 -6.87
CA LEU A 150 16.14 24.03 -5.56
C LEU A 150 17.25 24.82 -4.89
N LEU A 151 17.07 25.15 -3.63
CA LEU A 151 18.06 25.78 -2.78
C LEU A 151 18.78 24.74 -1.91
N LYS A 152 19.95 25.11 -1.40
CA LYS A 152 20.79 24.23 -0.56
C LYS A 152 20.12 23.89 0.79
N ASP A 153 19.31 24.77 1.31
CA ASP A 153 18.57 24.65 2.56
C ASP A 153 17.17 24.00 2.39
N ALA A 154 16.88 23.47 1.20
CA ALA A 154 15.62 22.80 0.93
C ALA A 154 15.41 21.57 1.82
N GLU A 155 14.23 21.41 2.40
CA GLU A 155 13.87 20.31 3.30
C GLU A 155 14.06 18.91 2.67
N HIS A 156 13.81 18.81 1.38
CA HIS A 156 14.01 17.57 0.60
C HIS A 156 14.22 17.90 -0.90
N PRO A 157 14.76 16.96 -1.72
CA PRO A 157 15.11 17.22 -3.11
C PRO A 157 13.96 17.61 -4.04
N ARG A 158 12.71 17.52 -3.56
CA ARG A 158 11.49 17.92 -4.30
C ARG A 158 10.81 19.15 -3.74
N ALA A 159 11.40 19.82 -2.75
CA ALA A 159 10.94 21.11 -2.23
C ALA A 159 11.30 22.23 -3.20
N LEU A 160 10.73 22.18 -4.40
CA LEU A 160 11.03 23.09 -5.49
C LEU A 160 10.28 24.40 -5.34
N ASN A 161 11.02 25.49 -5.48
CA ASN A 161 10.48 26.82 -5.69
C ASN A 161 10.14 27.00 -7.18
N GLN A 162 9.22 27.88 -7.50
CA GLN A 162 8.76 28.12 -8.86
C GLN A 162 8.80 29.61 -9.18
N LEU A 163 9.41 29.96 -10.31
CA LEU A 163 9.36 31.27 -10.92
C LEU A 163 8.59 31.19 -12.24
N THR A 164 7.67 32.09 -12.44
CA THR A 164 7.01 32.29 -13.73
C THR A 164 7.55 33.60 -14.30
N LEU A 165 8.13 33.53 -15.48
CA LEU A 165 8.91 34.60 -16.11
C LEU A 165 8.39 34.91 -17.50
N ASP A 166 8.47 36.17 -17.90
CA ASP A 166 8.34 36.53 -19.31
C ASP A 166 9.56 36.03 -20.07
N PRO A 167 9.40 35.24 -21.17
CA PRO A 167 10.50 34.60 -21.83
C PRO A 167 11.43 35.58 -22.60
N LEU A 168 10.98 36.80 -22.89
CA LEU A 168 11.77 37.82 -23.62
C LEU A 168 12.49 38.76 -22.67
N SER A 169 11.77 39.29 -21.66
CA SER A 169 12.33 40.28 -20.76
C SER A 169 12.96 39.68 -19.49
N GLY A 170 12.66 38.43 -19.20
CA GLY A 170 13.03 37.81 -17.92
C GLY A 170 12.24 38.36 -16.71
N GLN A 171 11.24 39.24 -16.94
CA GLN A 171 10.48 39.81 -15.84
C GLN A 171 9.75 38.74 -15.03
N VAL A 172 9.90 38.80 -13.70
CA VAL A 172 9.23 37.89 -12.77
C VAL A 172 7.76 38.26 -12.68
N GLN A 173 6.88 37.38 -13.18
CA GLN A 173 5.44 37.52 -13.09
C GLN A 173 4.88 36.94 -11.80
N ARG A 174 5.45 35.82 -11.35
CA ARG A 174 5.05 35.10 -10.13
C ARG A 174 6.25 34.39 -9.53
N HIS A 175 6.39 34.48 -8.22
CA HIS A 175 7.38 33.74 -7.45
C HIS A 175 6.69 32.98 -6.33
N GLU A 176 6.75 31.64 -6.37
CA GLU A 176 6.20 30.76 -5.35
C GLU A 176 7.32 30.01 -4.67
N ARG A 177 7.56 30.27 -3.40
CA ARG A 177 8.50 29.50 -2.59
C ARG A 177 7.79 28.29 -1.99
N TYR A 178 8.51 27.18 -1.89
CA TYR A 178 7.98 25.99 -1.24
C TYR A 178 7.61 26.24 0.22
N ALA A 179 8.48 26.96 0.95
CA ALA A 179 8.28 27.30 2.35
C ALA A 179 7.05 28.18 2.63
N ASP A 180 6.64 29.01 1.66
CA ASP A 180 5.50 29.91 1.80
C ASP A 180 4.15 29.22 1.54
N LYS A 181 4.18 27.97 1.06
CA LYS A 181 2.96 27.19 0.80
C LYS A 181 2.32 26.74 2.12
N PRO A 182 0.99 26.73 2.23
CA PRO A 182 0.31 26.11 3.36
C PRO A 182 0.66 24.62 3.44
N PHE A 183 0.63 24.04 4.65
CA PHE A 183 1.04 22.66 4.91
C PHE A 183 0.44 21.63 3.94
N GLY A 184 -0.86 21.74 3.64
CA GLY A 184 -1.51 20.84 2.69
C GLY A 184 -0.93 20.92 1.27
N ALA A 185 -0.59 22.12 0.79
CA ALA A 185 0.03 22.31 -0.51
C ALA A 185 1.50 21.82 -0.52
N GLN A 186 2.23 21.97 0.58
CA GLN A 186 3.57 21.35 0.74
C GLN A 186 3.47 19.83 0.68
N LEU A 187 2.49 19.24 1.38
CA LEU A 187 2.26 17.79 1.36
C LEU A 187 1.96 17.28 -0.06
N LEU A 188 1.10 17.97 -0.80
CA LEU A 188 0.79 17.64 -2.20
C LEU A 188 2.02 17.77 -3.11
N ALA A 189 2.84 18.82 -2.93
CA ALA A 189 4.09 18.97 -3.67
C ALA A 189 5.10 17.88 -3.34
N SER A 190 5.02 17.28 -2.16
CA SER A 190 5.94 16.25 -1.63
C SER A 190 5.46 14.82 -1.86
N VAL A 191 4.32 14.59 -2.51
CA VAL A 191 3.74 13.24 -2.74
C VAL A 191 4.77 12.29 -3.36
N TYR A 192 5.59 12.76 -4.31
CA TYR A 192 6.66 11.94 -4.90
C TYR A 192 7.77 11.63 -3.90
N ALA A 193 8.22 12.62 -3.14
CA ALA A 193 9.27 12.44 -2.13
C ALA A 193 8.83 11.45 -1.04
N LEU A 194 7.56 11.50 -0.63
CA LEU A 194 6.95 10.54 0.29
C LEU A 194 6.90 9.13 -0.32
N HIS A 195 6.49 9.03 -1.60
CA HIS A 195 6.38 7.74 -2.29
C HIS A 195 7.69 6.96 -2.37
N VAL A 196 8.79 7.66 -2.61
CA VAL A 196 10.13 7.05 -2.73
C VAL A 196 10.96 7.12 -1.43
N GLY A 197 10.41 7.72 -0.38
CA GLY A 197 11.08 7.88 0.92
C GLY A 197 12.07 9.06 0.99
N GLU A 198 12.23 9.85 -0.08
CA GLU A 198 13.15 11.01 -0.12
C GLU A 198 12.80 12.11 0.88
N TYR A 199 11.54 12.20 1.29
CA TYR A 199 11.07 13.18 2.26
C TYR A 199 11.84 13.10 3.59
N PHE A 200 12.22 11.89 4.01
CA PHE A 200 13.03 11.64 5.21
C PHE A 200 14.51 11.42 4.88
N GLY A 201 15.00 11.92 3.76
CA GLY A 201 16.37 11.81 3.31
C GLY A 201 16.83 10.36 3.06
N LEU A 202 18.10 10.08 3.34
CA LEU A 202 18.69 8.77 3.08
C LEU A 202 18.04 7.65 3.92
N VAL A 203 17.71 7.93 5.17
CA VAL A 203 17.08 6.94 6.07
C VAL A 203 15.72 6.51 5.51
N GLY A 204 14.88 7.46 5.09
CA GLY A 204 13.59 7.15 4.50
C GLY A 204 13.71 6.32 3.21
N ARG A 205 14.69 6.64 2.36
CA ARG A 205 14.96 5.87 1.13
C ARG A 205 15.38 4.43 1.42
N ILE A 206 16.27 4.24 2.41
CA ILE A 206 16.69 2.89 2.84
C ILE A 206 15.50 2.10 3.39
N LEU A 207 14.70 2.69 4.28
CA LEU A 207 13.54 2.02 4.87
C LEU A 207 12.50 1.67 3.80
N MET A 208 12.22 2.57 2.87
CA MET A 208 11.31 2.30 1.75
C MET A 208 11.84 1.19 0.83
N ALA A 209 13.15 1.18 0.55
CA ALA A 209 13.79 0.12 -0.22
C ALA A 209 13.69 -1.25 0.49
N LEU A 210 13.96 -1.31 1.80
CA LEU A 210 13.81 -2.53 2.60
C LEU A 210 12.36 -3.01 2.64
N ALA A 211 11.41 -2.11 2.81
CA ALA A 211 9.98 -2.44 2.73
C ALA A 211 9.62 -3.00 1.35
N SER A 212 10.10 -2.39 0.26
CA SER A 212 9.86 -2.89 -1.10
C SER A 212 10.50 -4.26 -1.32
N LEU A 213 11.71 -4.48 -0.82
CA LEU A 213 12.43 -5.74 -0.92
C LEU A 213 11.74 -6.86 -0.11
N SER A 214 10.95 -6.52 0.91
CA SER A 214 10.18 -7.51 1.69
C SER A 214 8.91 -8.01 1.00
N MET A 215 8.47 -7.43 -0.13
CA MET A 215 7.30 -7.90 -0.89
C MET A 215 7.35 -9.39 -1.27
N PRO A 216 8.47 -9.94 -1.80
CA PRO A 216 8.58 -11.37 -2.05
C PRO A 216 8.39 -12.23 -0.80
N LEU A 217 8.84 -11.77 0.37
CA LEU A 217 8.64 -12.48 1.63
C LEU A 217 7.14 -12.66 1.93
N PHE A 218 6.33 -11.62 1.71
CA PHE A 218 4.87 -11.71 1.91
C PHE A 218 4.21 -12.62 0.89
N ALA A 219 4.66 -12.59 -0.36
CA ALA A 219 4.16 -13.51 -1.39
C ALA A 219 4.46 -14.98 -1.01
N ILE A 220 5.69 -15.26 -0.60
CA ILE A 220 6.13 -16.63 -0.22
C ILE A 220 5.40 -17.09 1.04
N THR A 221 5.44 -16.31 2.13
CA THR A 221 4.82 -16.70 3.40
C THR A 221 3.30 -16.82 3.28
N GLY A 222 2.65 -15.90 2.58
CA GLY A 222 1.22 -15.95 2.30
C GLY A 222 0.84 -17.19 1.48
N TRP A 223 1.62 -17.53 0.46
CA TRP A 223 1.42 -18.74 -0.35
C TRP A 223 1.58 -20.03 0.46
N LEU A 224 2.63 -20.10 1.29
CA LEU A 224 2.85 -21.24 2.20
C LEU A 224 1.68 -21.44 3.17
N LEU A 225 1.17 -20.34 3.76
CA LEU A 225 0.01 -20.37 4.66
C LEU A 225 -1.26 -20.82 3.92
N TYR A 226 -1.45 -20.36 2.68
CA TYR A 226 -2.58 -20.79 1.83
C TYR A 226 -2.50 -22.29 1.49
N LEU A 227 -1.33 -22.78 1.07
CA LEU A 227 -1.14 -24.20 0.75
C LEU A 227 -1.39 -25.10 1.96
N ASP A 228 -0.90 -24.70 3.15
CA ASP A 228 -1.13 -25.45 4.38
C ASP A 228 -2.64 -25.51 4.73
N ARG A 229 -3.34 -24.37 4.61
CA ARG A 229 -4.80 -24.33 4.80
C ARG A 229 -5.52 -25.25 3.80
N ARG A 230 -5.09 -25.25 2.56
CA ARG A 230 -5.68 -26.09 1.50
C ARG A 230 -5.41 -27.59 1.77
N ARG A 231 -4.20 -27.94 2.22
CA ARG A 231 -3.86 -29.33 2.61
C ARG A 231 -4.75 -29.81 3.76
N LYS A 232 -4.92 -29.02 4.80
CA LYS A 232 -5.80 -29.34 5.93
C LYS A 232 -7.26 -29.53 5.50
N LYS A 233 -7.80 -28.65 4.67
CA LYS A 233 -9.16 -28.80 4.13
C LYS A 233 -9.33 -30.09 3.32
N ARG A 234 -8.31 -30.47 2.52
CA ARG A 234 -8.33 -31.71 1.76
C ARG A 234 -8.30 -32.94 2.68
N ALA A 235 -7.43 -32.95 3.71
CA ALA A 235 -7.36 -34.01 4.68
C ALA A 235 -8.69 -34.21 5.43
N ILE A 236 -9.35 -33.13 5.84
CA ILE A 236 -10.68 -33.18 6.47
C ILE A 236 -11.71 -33.76 5.49
N LYS A 237 -11.71 -33.33 4.23
CA LYS A 237 -12.65 -33.82 3.21
C LYS A 237 -12.44 -35.32 2.95
N GLN A 238 -11.19 -35.80 2.90
CA GLN A 238 -10.87 -37.21 2.74
C GLN A 238 -11.33 -38.02 3.95
N ALA A 239 -11.05 -37.53 5.18
CA ALA A 239 -11.49 -38.19 6.39
C ALA A 239 -13.01 -38.33 6.49
N ARG A 240 -13.74 -37.27 6.08
CA ARG A 240 -15.21 -37.31 5.98
C ARG A 240 -15.72 -38.33 4.98
N GLY A 241 -15.08 -38.41 3.81
CA GLY A 241 -15.50 -39.36 2.75
C GLY A 241 -15.20 -40.81 3.04
N ALA A 242 -14.29 -41.05 4.00
CA ALA A 242 -13.94 -42.44 4.43
C ALA A 242 -14.91 -43.02 5.47
N LEU A 243 -15.76 -42.17 6.08
CA LEU A 243 -16.77 -42.63 7.04
C LEU A 243 -18.01 -43.14 6.30
N SER A 244 -18.34 -44.41 6.48
CA SER A 244 -19.60 -45.00 5.96
C SER A 244 -20.80 -44.51 6.82
N THR A 245 -21.90 -44.21 6.14
CA THR A 245 -23.15 -43.70 6.78
C THR A 245 -24.03 -44.79 7.35
N SER A 246 -23.59 -46.01 7.41
CA SER A 246 -24.42 -47.14 7.79
C SER A 246 -24.08 -47.69 9.19
N ALA A 247 -24.83 -47.19 10.18
CA ALA A 247 -25.08 -47.91 11.41
C ALA A 247 -26.44 -47.49 11.98
N GLU A 248 -27.42 -48.34 11.83
CA GLU A 248 -28.62 -48.34 12.67
C GLU A 248 -28.23 -48.81 14.07
N GLY A 249 -28.40 -47.96 15.09
CA GLY A 249 -28.06 -48.28 16.47
C GLY A 249 -27.41 -47.12 17.23
N GLN A 250 -27.06 -47.40 18.47
CA GLN A 250 -26.34 -46.48 19.36
C GLN A 250 -25.00 -46.10 18.70
N HIS A 251 -24.71 -44.79 18.57
CA HIS A 251 -23.50 -44.31 17.98
C HIS A 251 -22.76 -43.34 18.92
N TRP A 252 -21.45 -43.36 18.86
CA TRP A 252 -20.64 -42.46 19.65
C TRP A 252 -20.61 -41.07 19.00
N LEU A 253 -20.76 -40.02 19.80
CA LEU A 253 -20.69 -38.64 19.37
C LEU A 253 -19.27 -38.09 19.61
N VAL A 254 -18.55 -37.76 18.56
CA VAL A 254 -17.28 -37.03 18.63
C VAL A 254 -17.53 -35.55 18.38
N GLY A 255 -17.63 -34.80 19.47
CA GLY A 255 -17.78 -33.33 19.40
C GLY A 255 -16.45 -32.61 19.27
N PHE A 256 -16.42 -31.52 18.47
CA PHE A 256 -15.23 -30.70 18.34
C PHE A 256 -15.53 -29.18 18.33
N ALA A 257 -14.57 -28.37 18.84
CA ALA A 257 -14.50 -26.94 18.62
C ALA A 257 -13.14 -26.58 18.03
N SER A 258 -13.12 -25.90 16.89
CA SER A 258 -11.88 -25.63 16.18
C SER A 258 -11.87 -24.27 15.49
N GLN A 259 -10.87 -23.45 15.81
CA GLN A 259 -10.58 -22.19 15.09
C GLN A 259 -9.63 -22.40 13.91
N SER A 260 -8.62 -23.27 14.08
CA SER A 260 -7.56 -23.53 13.09
C SER A 260 -7.80 -24.76 12.22
N GLY A 261 -8.90 -25.51 12.45
CA GLY A 261 -9.20 -26.78 11.80
C GLY A 261 -8.45 -27.99 12.38
N LEU A 262 -7.58 -27.82 13.38
CA LEU A 262 -6.81 -28.93 13.96
C LEU A 262 -7.70 -29.88 14.75
N ALA A 263 -8.54 -29.34 15.67
CA ALA A 263 -9.46 -30.16 16.46
C ALA A 263 -10.47 -30.88 15.55
N GLU A 264 -10.95 -30.24 14.50
CA GLU A 264 -11.81 -30.86 13.48
C GLU A 264 -11.09 -32.03 12.79
N GLN A 265 -9.84 -31.84 12.37
CA GLN A 265 -9.03 -32.89 11.73
C GLN A 265 -8.83 -34.07 12.67
N LEU A 266 -8.54 -33.82 13.96
CA LEU A 266 -8.38 -34.87 14.97
C LEU A 266 -9.70 -35.61 15.21
N ALA A 267 -10.83 -34.90 15.33
CA ALA A 267 -12.15 -35.50 15.51
C ALA A 267 -12.50 -36.47 14.38
N TRP A 268 -12.31 -36.08 13.11
CA TRP A 268 -12.55 -36.95 11.96
C TRP A 268 -11.59 -38.12 11.91
N ARG A 269 -10.32 -37.94 12.30
CA ARG A 269 -9.34 -39.04 12.39
C ARG A 269 -9.71 -40.03 13.49
N THR A 270 -10.11 -39.56 14.67
CA THR A 270 -10.58 -40.38 15.78
C THR A 270 -11.83 -41.17 15.38
N ALA A 271 -12.79 -40.52 14.73
CA ALA A 271 -13.98 -41.18 14.22
C ALA A 271 -13.66 -42.31 13.23
N GLY A 272 -12.71 -42.08 12.33
CA GLY A 272 -12.24 -43.14 11.40
C GLY A 272 -11.60 -44.31 12.12
N GLN A 273 -10.85 -44.10 13.20
CA GLN A 273 -10.26 -45.17 14.04
C GLN A 273 -11.33 -45.95 14.79
N LEU A 274 -12.32 -45.26 15.38
CA LEU A 274 -13.43 -45.91 16.06
C LEU A 274 -14.30 -46.74 15.10
N GLN A 275 -14.56 -46.19 13.91
CA GLN A 275 -15.31 -46.92 12.89
C GLN A 275 -14.56 -48.16 12.36
N ALA A 276 -13.24 -48.06 12.22
CA ALA A 276 -12.39 -49.23 11.88
C ALA A 276 -12.40 -50.30 12.97
N ALA A 277 -12.68 -49.90 14.22
CA ALA A 277 -12.90 -50.82 15.35
C ALA A 277 -14.35 -51.35 15.44
N GLY A 278 -15.20 -51.06 14.45
CA GLY A 278 -16.60 -51.52 14.42
C GLY A 278 -17.59 -50.65 15.20
N ILE A 279 -17.17 -49.47 15.69
CA ILE A 279 -18.00 -48.58 16.48
C ILE A 279 -18.67 -47.57 15.55
N ALA A 280 -20.00 -47.45 15.63
CA ALA A 280 -20.74 -46.40 14.93
C ALA A 280 -20.43 -45.02 15.53
N VAL A 281 -20.07 -44.03 14.68
CA VAL A 281 -19.60 -42.73 15.13
C VAL A 281 -20.24 -41.61 14.35
N GLN A 282 -20.71 -40.60 15.07
CA GLN A 282 -21.16 -39.34 14.51
C GLN A 282 -20.18 -38.22 14.91
N VAL A 283 -19.82 -37.36 13.96
CA VAL A 283 -18.91 -36.21 14.20
C VAL A 283 -19.66 -34.90 14.04
N GLN A 284 -19.68 -34.07 15.09
CA GLN A 284 -20.38 -32.79 15.04
C GLN A 284 -19.57 -31.66 15.68
N PRO A 285 -19.68 -30.41 15.17
CA PRO A 285 -19.21 -29.25 15.90
C PRO A 285 -19.97 -29.10 17.22
N LEU A 286 -19.30 -28.80 18.34
CA LEU A 286 -19.94 -28.60 19.64
C LEU A 286 -21.07 -27.56 19.62
N ALA A 287 -20.96 -26.54 18.76
CA ALA A 287 -22.01 -25.53 18.56
C ALA A 287 -23.32 -26.10 17.97
N ARG A 288 -23.33 -27.33 17.46
CA ARG A 288 -24.51 -28.02 16.89
C ARG A 288 -24.97 -29.21 17.71
N VAL A 289 -24.28 -29.49 18.82
CA VAL A 289 -24.66 -30.57 19.74
C VAL A 289 -25.78 -30.05 20.65
N ASP A 290 -26.94 -30.61 20.51
CA ASP A 290 -28.11 -30.35 21.36
C ASP A 290 -28.42 -31.54 22.28
N ALA A 291 -29.40 -31.35 23.15
CA ALA A 291 -29.81 -32.37 24.08
C ALA A 291 -30.37 -33.64 23.38
N GLN A 292 -30.88 -33.51 22.18
CA GLN A 292 -31.39 -34.63 21.40
C GLN A 292 -30.24 -35.47 20.82
N ALA A 293 -29.23 -34.82 20.30
CA ALA A 293 -28.01 -35.48 19.81
C ALA A 293 -27.28 -36.26 20.92
N LEU A 294 -27.27 -35.71 22.15
CA LEU A 294 -26.67 -36.38 23.31
C LEU A 294 -27.49 -37.60 23.80
N ARG A 295 -28.82 -37.61 23.61
CA ARG A 295 -29.66 -38.77 24.00
C ARG A 295 -29.58 -39.92 22.98
N GLN A 296 -29.18 -39.65 21.76
CA GLN A 296 -29.08 -40.61 20.69
C GLN A 296 -27.64 -41.22 20.57
N ALA A 297 -26.66 -40.61 21.25
CA ALA A 297 -25.27 -41.07 21.33
C ALA A 297 -25.11 -42.00 22.55
#